data_286a320d7f62d00ffc345c793ed83398
#
_entry.id   286a320d7f62d00ffc345c793ed83398
#
_cell.length_a   1.000
_cell.length_b   1.000
_cell.length_c   1.000
_cell.angle_alpha   90.00
_cell.angle_beta   90.00
_cell.angle_gamma   90.00
#
_symmetry.space_group_name_H-M   'P 1'
#
loop_
_entity.id
_entity.type
_entity.pdbx_description
1 polymer ?
#
loop_
_entity_poly.entity_id
_entity_poly.type
_entity_poly.pdbx_seq_one_letter_code
_entity_poly.pdbx_strand_id
1 'polypeptide(L)'
;MFVVSFALSILYYFAAKSNDRTQQFLRGNVSILPKRKGRFGPRERAPAAPLRAMPAERLFFRRGSAIMNVRRGVPRARCRRTPCGGETDPRAARVPKNMDINKYDPKFKLRRRDLLGLTDLTSEEIFELLYAAKAMKKKFRMRENSTLLRGKTVALLFGNASTRTRVSFEMGIRQMSGDYIYLSKDETQLSRGESLKDTAAMLGRYGLSAVVLRSLTETQTHEFASYSDIPVINGITEVSHPLQILSDLFTIWEVKGRLDNLKLAYIGDGNNIANSLIMGCSKVNMDVAIASPHGYSPARSVVERAMQYGDVLITDDIAAAVHDADVVYTDVFISMNEEDDEEKKHILSRYRVTPEVMALAKPDAVFMHCMPVHRGEEVAAEVVDGPQSICYDQAENRLHVNKAALALLVK
;
A
#
# COMPACT_ATOMS: atom_id res chain seq x y z
N MET A 1 37.20 -8.56 -9.61
CA MET A 1 37.64 -7.28 -10.23
C MET A 1 36.67 -6.12 -10.00
N PHE A 2 35.42 -6.35 -9.63
CA PHE A 2 34.41 -5.29 -9.35
C PHE A 2 34.52 -4.64 -7.96
N VAL A 3 35.02 -5.34 -6.96
CA VAL A 3 35.12 -4.85 -5.56
C VAL A 3 36.21 -3.78 -5.39
N VAL A 4 37.28 -3.85 -6.15
CA VAL A 4 38.38 -2.87 -6.07
C VAL A 4 38.02 -1.52 -6.73
N SER A 5 37.15 -1.53 -7.73
CA SER A 5 36.72 -0.30 -8.42
C SER A 5 35.77 0.55 -7.54
N PHE A 6 34.97 -0.10 -6.70
CA PHE A 6 34.01 0.59 -5.82
C PHE A 6 34.71 1.25 -4.60
N ALA A 7 35.72 0.59 -4.07
CA ALA A 7 36.53 1.16 -2.96
C ALA A 7 37.34 2.39 -3.39
N LEU A 8 37.84 2.40 -4.63
CA LEU A 8 38.56 3.55 -5.18
C LEU A 8 37.63 4.75 -5.45
N SER A 9 36.39 4.54 -5.85
CA SER A 9 35.41 5.61 -6.06
C SER A 9 34.99 6.30 -4.76
N ILE A 10 34.88 5.56 -3.67
CA ILE A 10 34.56 6.09 -2.33
C ILE A 10 35.74 6.89 -1.76
N LEU A 11 36.96 6.42 -1.94
CA LEU A 11 38.17 7.14 -1.53
C LEU A 11 38.35 8.46 -2.33
N TYR A 12 38.01 8.47 -3.61
CA TYR A 12 38.02 9.68 -4.43
C TYR A 12 36.97 10.71 -4.00
N TYR A 13 35.80 10.28 -3.58
CA TYR A 13 34.74 11.17 -3.10
C TYR A 13 35.10 11.83 -1.75
N PHE A 14 35.77 11.12 -0.87
CA PHE A 14 36.21 11.67 0.42
C PHE A 14 37.49 12.55 0.29
N ALA A 15 38.37 12.27 -0.64
CA ALA A 15 39.55 13.08 -0.90
C ALA A 15 39.22 14.43 -1.55
N ALA A 16 38.14 14.55 -2.27
CA ALA A 16 37.69 15.81 -2.89
C ALA A 16 37.08 16.82 -1.89
N LYS A 17 36.84 16.41 -0.62
CA LYS A 17 36.28 17.27 0.45
C LYS A 17 37.24 17.63 1.58
N SER A 18 38.48 17.17 1.57
CA SER A 18 39.49 17.53 2.59
C SER A 18 40.64 18.35 2.01
N ASN A 19 41.00 19.34 2.80
CA ASN A 19 41.92 20.44 2.56
C ASN A 19 43.32 20.07 2.02
N ASP A 20 43.92 20.95 1.26
CA ASP A 20 45.17 21.07 0.49
C ASP A 20 46.43 20.23 0.83
N ARG A 21 46.54 19.60 1.97
CA ARG A 21 47.75 18.82 2.34
C ARG A 21 47.74 17.34 1.88
N THR A 22 46.62 16.83 1.43
CA THR A 22 46.49 15.40 1.04
C THR A 22 46.76 15.18 -0.46
N GLN A 23 46.73 16.25 -1.27
CA GLN A 23 46.99 16.16 -2.71
C GLN A 23 48.48 15.96 -3.09
N GLN A 24 49.41 16.33 -2.23
CA GLN A 24 50.85 16.17 -2.51
C GLN A 24 51.33 14.71 -2.31
N PHE A 25 50.65 13.92 -1.49
CA PHE A 25 51.06 12.53 -1.21
C PHE A 25 50.66 11.54 -2.33
N LEU A 26 49.63 11.87 -3.12
CA LEU A 26 49.09 10.96 -4.15
C LEU A 26 49.74 11.16 -5.54
N ARG A 27 50.56 12.18 -5.77
CA ARG A 27 51.23 12.40 -7.05
C ARG A 27 52.56 11.69 -7.22
N GLY A 28 53.03 10.97 -6.18
CA GLY A 28 54.37 10.37 -6.15
C GLY A 28 54.52 8.91 -6.58
N ASN A 29 53.44 8.13 -6.64
CA ASN A 29 53.54 6.67 -6.74
C ASN A 29 52.57 6.00 -7.70
N VAL A 30 52.44 6.42 -8.94
CA VAL A 30 51.82 5.60 -10.00
C VAL A 30 52.60 5.74 -11.30
N SER A 31 53.58 4.88 -11.46
CA SER A 31 54.15 4.58 -12.78
C SER A 31 54.18 3.06 -12.96
N ILE A 32 53.80 2.66 -14.18
CA ILE A 32 54.06 1.35 -14.85
C ILE A 32 53.05 0.24 -14.63
N LEU A 33 52.19 0.04 -15.65
CA LEU A 33 51.94 -1.26 -16.26
C LEU A 33 51.60 -1.07 -17.76
N PRO A 34 52.09 -1.93 -18.69
CA PRO A 34 52.07 -1.70 -20.11
C PRO A 34 50.74 -2.06 -20.79
N LYS A 35 50.38 -1.24 -21.80
CA LYS A 35 49.22 -1.47 -22.67
C LYS A 35 49.50 -2.64 -23.65
N ARG A 36 48.77 -3.73 -23.57
CA ARG A 36 48.63 -4.71 -24.65
C ARG A 36 47.52 -4.28 -25.62
N LYS A 37 47.94 -3.97 -26.85
CA LYS A 37 47.04 -3.73 -27.99
C LYS A 37 46.56 -5.10 -28.49
N GLY A 38 45.27 -5.36 -28.44
CA GLY A 38 44.57 -6.44 -29.14
C GLY A 38 43.59 -5.84 -30.15
N ARG A 39 43.92 -6.01 -31.45
CA ARG A 39 43.01 -5.67 -32.55
C ARG A 39 41.90 -6.70 -32.63
N PHE A 40 40.66 -6.24 -32.60
CA PHE A 40 39.53 -7.01 -33.13
C PHE A 40 38.90 -6.22 -34.28
N GLY A 41 38.87 -6.84 -35.46
CA GLY A 41 38.26 -6.32 -36.67
C GLY A 41 36.72 -6.49 -36.64
N PRO A 42 36.00 -5.78 -37.51
CA PRO A 42 34.53 -5.78 -37.51
C PRO A 42 33.98 -7.08 -38.16
N ARG A 43 33.01 -7.71 -37.47
CA ARG A 43 32.18 -8.76 -38.07
C ARG A 43 31.01 -8.13 -38.81
N GLU A 44 30.91 -8.43 -40.09
CA GLU A 44 29.81 -8.08 -40.98
C GLU A 44 28.49 -8.71 -40.49
N ARG A 45 27.41 -7.92 -40.56
CA ARG A 45 26.04 -8.38 -40.36
C ARG A 45 25.46 -8.82 -41.70
N ALA A 46 24.92 -10.06 -41.75
CA ALA A 46 24.13 -10.56 -42.86
C ALA A 46 22.75 -9.88 -42.93
N PRO A 47 22.17 -9.67 -44.12
CA PRO A 47 20.92 -8.95 -44.29
C PRO A 47 19.70 -9.84 -43.97
N ALA A 48 18.70 -9.21 -43.28
CA ALA A 48 17.41 -9.82 -42.99
C ALA A 48 16.52 -9.85 -44.24
N ALA A 49 15.85 -10.98 -44.45
CA ALA A 49 14.89 -11.20 -45.53
C ALA A 49 13.52 -10.46 -45.21
N PRO A 50 12.78 -10.00 -46.26
CA PRO A 50 11.53 -9.25 -46.03
C PRO A 50 10.35 -10.18 -45.75
N LEU A 51 9.58 -9.84 -44.73
CA LEU A 51 8.27 -10.42 -44.41
C LEU A 51 7.21 -9.93 -45.41
N ARG A 52 6.56 -10.89 -46.08
CA ARG A 52 5.42 -10.65 -46.98
C ARG A 52 4.19 -10.22 -46.17
N ALA A 53 3.58 -9.14 -46.64
CA ALA A 53 2.27 -8.66 -46.19
C ALA A 53 1.14 -9.59 -46.67
N MET A 54 0.19 -9.90 -45.75
CA MET A 54 -1.10 -10.50 -46.10
C MET A 54 -2.19 -9.43 -46.11
N PRO A 55 -3.19 -9.52 -46.99
CA PRO A 55 -4.16 -8.45 -47.21
C PRO A 55 -5.29 -8.41 -46.16
N ALA A 56 -5.71 -7.20 -45.84
CA ALA A 56 -6.84 -6.91 -44.96
C ALA A 56 -8.19 -7.17 -45.70
N GLU A 57 -9.00 -8.06 -45.15
CA GLU A 57 -10.40 -8.17 -45.54
C GLU A 57 -11.26 -7.17 -44.77
N ARG A 58 -11.96 -6.33 -45.54
CA ARG A 58 -12.95 -5.36 -45.05
C ARG A 58 -14.28 -6.07 -44.77
N LEU A 59 -14.74 -6.03 -43.52
CA LEU A 59 -16.11 -6.36 -43.17
C LEU A 59 -16.93 -5.05 -43.02
N PHE A 60 -17.83 -4.80 -43.98
CA PHE A 60 -18.84 -3.78 -43.94
C PHE A 60 -20.00 -4.24 -43.03
N PHE A 61 -20.33 -3.48 -41.98
CA PHE A 61 -21.63 -3.60 -41.33
C PHE A 61 -22.52 -2.39 -41.69
N ARG A 62 -23.63 -2.69 -42.34
CA ARG A 62 -24.71 -1.74 -42.70
C ARG A 62 -25.48 -1.33 -41.43
N ARG A 63 -25.74 -0.04 -41.33
CA ARG A 63 -26.77 0.55 -40.47
C ARG A 63 -28.16 0.13 -40.98
N GLY A 64 -29.02 -0.32 -40.06
CA GLY A 64 -30.43 -0.53 -40.28
C GLY A 64 -31.24 -0.09 -39.07
N SER A 65 -31.90 1.04 -39.17
CA SER A 65 -32.87 1.54 -38.20
C SER A 65 -34.15 0.71 -38.26
N ALA A 66 -34.68 0.29 -37.13
CA ALA A 66 -36.10 -0.06 -37.02
C ALA A 66 -36.61 0.22 -35.59
N ILE A 67 -37.45 1.26 -35.53
CA ILE A 67 -38.33 1.57 -34.40
C ILE A 67 -39.47 0.56 -34.46
N MET A 68 -39.71 -0.18 -33.40
CA MET A 68 -40.93 -0.96 -33.24
C MET A 68 -41.46 -0.83 -31.81
N ASN A 69 -42.54 -0.05 -31.70
CA ASN A 69 -43.42 0.04 -30.56
C ASN A 69 -44.31 -1.22 -30.52
N VAL A 70 -44.24 -2.03 -29.47
CA VAL A 70 -45.29 -2.99 -29.17
C VAL A 70 -45.57 -2.97 -27.65
N ARG A 71 -46.68 -2.30 -27.31
CA ARG A 71 -47.41 -2.60 -26.06
C ARG A 71 -48.11 -3.94 -26.24
N ARG A 72 -47.94 -4.89 -25.32
CA ARG A 72 -48.99 -5.78 -24.78
C ARG A 72 -48.44 -6.72 -23.75
N GLY A 73 -49.22 -6.86 -22.69
CA GLY A 73 -49.02 -7.52 -21.44
C GLY A 73 -48.57 -8.99 -21.53
N VAL A 74 -47.70 -9.33 -20.58
CA VAL A 74 -47.33 -10.70 -20.21
C VAL A 74 -47.66 -10.90 -18.73
N PRO A 75 -48.30 -12.01 -18.34
CA PRO A 75 -48.78 -12.20 -16.99
C PRO A 75 -47.63 -12.39 -15.99
N ARG A 76 -47.80 -11.79 -14.80
CA ARG A 76 -46.91 -11.96 -13.66
C ARG A 76 -46.85 -13.45 -13.20
N ALA A 77 -45.82 -14.17 -13.59
CA ALA A 77 -45.46 -15.41 -12.96
C ALA A 77 -44.93 -15.09 -11.55
N ARG A 78 -45.65 -15.61 -10.52
CA ARG A 78 -45.15 -15.60 -9.15
C ARG A 78 -43.91 -16.48 -9.06
N CYS A 79 -42.74 -15.83 -9.09
CA CYS A 79 -41.51 -16.50 -8.72
C CYS A 79 -41.54 -16.73 -7.20
N ARG A 80 -41.70 -17.98 -6.78
CA ARG A 80 -41.47 -18.39 -5.38
C ARG A 80 -40.02 -18.14 -5.08
N ARG A 81 -39.74 -17.09 -4.27
CA ARG A 81 -38.43 -16.86 -3.68
C ARG A 81 -38.14 -18.03 -2.72
N THR A 82 -37.32 -18.96 -3.10
CA THR A 82 -36.53 -19.73 -2.16
C THR A 82 -35.53 -18.76 -1.53
N PRO A 83 -35.42 -18.65 -0.22
CA PRO A 83 -34.37 -17.90 0.42
C PRO A 83 -33.06 -18.63 0.15
N CYS A 84 -32.20 -18.10 -0.73
CA CYS A 84 -30.79 -18.41 -0.71
C CYS A 84 -30.30 -17.87 0.63
N GLY A 85 -30.11 -18.78 1.59
CA GLY A 85 -29.48 -18.47 2.87
C GLY A 85 -28.04 -18.08 2.63
N GLY A 86 -27.81 -16.77 2.42
CA GLY A 86 -26.53 -16.17 2.67
C GLY A 86 -26.37 -16.16 4.19
N GLU A 87 -25.50 -17.01 4.71
CA GLU A 87 -25.05 -16.90 6.10
C GLU A 87 -24.49 -15.47 6.26
N THR A 88 -25.25 -14.64 6.97
CA THR A 88 -24.74 -13.35 7.47
C THR A 88 -23.62 -13.71 8.42
N ASP A 89 -22.39 -13.31 8.11
CA ASP A 89 -21.24 -13.46 9.02
C ASP A 89 -21.69 -12.92 10.40
N PRO A 90 -21.77 -13.77 11.45
CA PRO A 90 -22.19 -13.33 12.78
C PRO A 90 -21.25 -12.27 13.39
N ARG A 91 -20.16 -11.94 12.71
CA ARG A 91 -19.21 -10.89 13.06
C ARG A 91 -19.56 -9.50 12.47
N ALA A 92 -20.60 -9.40 11.64
CA ALA A 92 -21.13 -8.14 11.11
C ALA A 92 -22.06 -7.43 12.12
N ALA A 93 -21.76 -7.51 13.42
CA ALA A 93 -22.39 -6.62 14.39
C ALA A 93 -21.98 -5.19 14.03
N ARG A 94 -22.95 -4.31 13.74
CA ARG A 94 -22.69 -2.87 13.61
C ARG A 94 -21.79 -2.44 14.75
N VAL A 95 -20.69 -1.74 14.42
CA VAL A 95 -19.87 -1.10 15.44
C VAL A 95 -20.80 -0.33 16.36
N PRO A 96 -20.78 -0.54 17.68
CA PRO A 96 -21.58 0.28 18.57
C PRO A 96 -21.25 1.74 18.26
N LYS A 97 -22.26 2.57 17.94
CA LYS A 97 -22.08 4.00 17.57
C LYS A 97 -21.29 4.83 18.61
N ASN A 98 -20.88 4.22 19.72
CA ASN A 98 -20.20 4.86 20.85
C ASN A 98 -18.85 4.19 21.19
N MET A 99 -18.18 3.52 20.23
CA MET A 99 -16.87 2.94 20.51
C MET A 99 -15.78 4.01 20.41
N ASP A 100 -15.56 4.70 21.52
CA ASP A 100 -14.52 5.70 21.69
C ASP A 100 -13.18 5.02 21.99
N ILE A 101 -12.19 5.19 21.12
CA ILE A 101 -10.85 4.62 21.30
C ILE A 101 -10.21 5.03 22.63
N ASN A 102 -10.50 6.23 23.14
CA ASN A 102 -9.92 6.72 24.40
C ASN A 102 -10.48 6.05 25.64
N LYS A 103 -11.63 5.36 25.51
CA LYS A 103 -12.24 4.55 26.58
C LYS A 103 -11.95 3.07 26.47
N TYR A 104 -11.24 2.64 25.41
CA TYR A 104 -10.87 1.26 25.19
C TYR A 104 -9.76 0.82 26.15
N ASP A 105 -9.93 -0.35 26.76
CA ASP A 105 -8.92 -0.99 27.62
C ASP A 105 -8.15 -2.06 26.83
N PRO A 106 -6.92 -1.78 26.36
CA PRO A 106 -6.18 -2.68 25.47
C PRO A 106 -5.68 -3.92 26.22
N LYS A 107 -5.90 -5.06 25.63
CA LYS A 107 -5.41 -6.37 26.11
C LYS A 107 -4.15 -6.83 25.39
N PHE A 108 -3.72 -6.10 24.37
CA PHE A 108 -2.59 -6.41 23.52
C PHE A 108 -2.64 -7.83 22.94
N LYS A 109 -3.81 -8.21 22.42
CA LYS A 109 -4.07 -9.55 21.91
C LYS A 109 -4.94 -9.51 20.66
N LEU A 110 -4.50 -10.21 19.60
CA LEU A 110 -5.33 -10.52 18.44
C LEU A 110 -5.86 -11.96 18.54
N ARG A 111 -7.10 -12.15 18.08
CA ARG A 111 -7.75 -13.48 18.07
C ARG A 111 -7.35 -14.31 16.86
N ARG A 112 -6.83 -13.65 15.82
CA ARG A 112 -6.45 -14.26 14.56
C ARG A 112 -4.95 -14.51 14.46
N ARG A 113 -4.58 -15.36 13.52
CA ARG A 113 -3.19 -15.67 13.19
C ARG A 113 -2.61 -14.69 12.17
N ASP A 114 -3.41 -14.27 11.19
CA ASP A 114 -2.97 -13.55 10.01
C ASP A 114 -3.53 -12.12 10.00
N LEU A 115 -2.86 -11.21 9.24
CA LEU A 115 -3.32 -9.86 8.94
C LEU A 115 -3.37 -9.69 7.42
N LEU A 116 -4.45 -10.14 6.78
CA LEU A 116 -4.59 -10.12 5.32
C LEU A 116 -5.32 -8.87 4.81
N GLY A 117 -6.34 -8.40 5.54
CA GLY A 117 -7.11 -7.22 5.18
C GLY A 117 -7.82 -6.60 6.38
N LEU A 118 -8.24 -5.34 6.25
CA LEU A 118 -9.05 -4.67 7.27
C LEU A 118 -10.47 -5.26 7.35
N THR A 119 -10.91 -5.87 6.29
CA THR A 119 -12.20 -6.55 6.22
C THR A 119 -12.34 -7.61 7.31
N ASP A 120 -11.23 -8.28 7.60
CA ASP A 120 -11.20 -9.39 8.55
C ASP A 120 -11.04 -8.96 10.01
N LEU A 121 -10.52 -7.77 10.27
CA LEU A 121 -10.34 -7.25 11.63
C LEU A 121 -11.68 -6.78 12.22
N THR A 122 -11.90 -7.00 13.50
CA THR A 122 -12.94 -6.30 14.25
C THR A 122 -12.45 -4.90 14.65
N SER A 123 -13.37 -4.04 15.08
CA SER A 123 -13.04 -2.70 15.60
C SER A 123 -12.09 -2.77 16.81
N GLU A 124 -12.34 -3.74 17.69
CA GLU A 124 -11.49 -3.98 18.86
C GLU A 124 -10.09 -4.42 18.43
N GLU A 125 -9.95 -5.30 17.42
CA GLU A 125 -8.65 -5.72 16.91
C GLU A 125 -7.88 -4.55 16.25
N ILE A 126 -8.58 -3.63 15.60
CA ILE A 126 -7.97 -2.38 15.12
C ILE A 126 -7.45 -1.58 16.32
N PHE A 127 -8.24 -1.39 17.37
CA PHE A 127 -7.81 -0.65 18.56
C PHE A 127 -6.64 -1.32 19.26
N GLU A 128 -6.61 -2.64 19.37
CA GLU A 128 -5.45 -3.39 19.89
C GLU A 128 -4.17 -3.05 19.13
N LEU A 129 -4.23 -3.02 17.79
CA LEU A 129 -3.10 -2.66 16.93
C LEU A 129 -2.67 -1.20 17.13
N LEU A 130 -3.62 -0.26 17.22
CA LEU A 130 -3.32 1.17 17.41
C LEU A 130 -2.70 1.43 18.80
N TYR A 131 -3.20 0.81 19.86
CA TYR A 131 -2.62 0.91 21.20
C TYR A 131 -1.24 0.27 21.28
N ALA A 132 -1.04 -0.87 20.62
CA ALA A 132 0.28 -1.50 20.52
C ALA A 132 1.26 -0.58 19.76
N ALA A 133 0.83 0.06 18.66
CA ALA A 133 1.63 1.03 17.92
C ALA A 133 2.03 2.23 18.81
N LYS A 134 1.08 2.78 19.58
CA LYS A 134 1.32 3.85 20.54
C LYS A 134 2.36 3.46 21.60
N ALA A 135 2.26 2.25 22.15
CA ALA A 135 3.23 1.73 23.09
C ALA A 135 4.62 1.56 22.44
N MET A 136 4.69 1.05 21.19
CA MET A 136 5.95 0.91 20.46
C MET A 136 6.58 2.28 20.14
N LYS A 137 5.78 3.29 19.74
CA LYS A 137 6.26 4.64 19.50
C LYS A 137 6.79 5.30 20.77
N LYS A 138 6.10 5.11 21.91
CA LYS A 138 6.56 5.60 23.20
C LYS A 138 7.94 5.02 23.56
N LYS A 139 8.12 3.70 23.49
CA LYS A 139 9.41 3.03 23.74
C LYS A 139 10.51 3.54 22.81
N PHE A 140 10.19 3.70 21.51
CA PHE A 140 11.14 4.24 20.54
C PHE A 140 11.64 5.64 20.91
N ARG A 141 10.72 6.55 21.28
CA ARG A 141 11.07 7.92 21.72
C ARG A 141 11.89 7.93 23.02
N MET A 142 11.64 6.98 23.92
CA MET A 142 12.40 6.80 25.18
C MET A 142 13.73 6.06 24.95
N ARG A 143 14.05 5.65 23.71
CA ARG A 143 15.23 4.82 23.38
C ARG A 143 15.30 3.51 24.15
N GLU A 144 14.14 2.96 24.51
CA GLU A 144 14.05 1.67 25.19
C GLU A 144 14.18 0.52 24.17
N ASN A 145 15.04 -0.44 24.49
CA ASN A 145 15.18 -1.66 23.71
C ASN A 145 13.96 -2.57 23.94
N SER A 146 13.51 -3.22 22.88
CA SER A 146 12.48 -4.25 22.92
C SER A 146 13.08 -5.61 22.57
N THR A 147 12.63 -6.67 23.25
CA THR A 147 13.08 -8.03 23.02
C THR A 147 11.94 -8.95 22.56
N LEU A 148 10.85 -8.37 22.07
CA LEU A 148 9.62 -9.11 21.71
C LEU A 148 9.83 -10.13 20.59
N LEU A 149 10.81 -9.91 19.71
CA LEU A 149 11.15 -10.83 18.63
C LEU A 149 12.51 -11.52 18.84
N ARG A 150 13.05 -11.55 20.06
CA ARG A 150 14.31 -12.22 20.32
C ARG A 150 14.23 -13.71 19.94
N GLY A 151 15.14 -14.17 19.08
CA GLY A 151 15.17 -15.54 18.55
C GLY A 151 14.09 -15.84 17.53
N LYS A 152 13.40 -14.83 17.02
CA LYS A 152 12.40 -14.95 15.96
C LYS A 152 12.96 -14.40 14.65
N THR A 153 12.69 -15.09 13.55
CA THR A 153 13.06 -14.66 12.20
C THR A 153 11.81 -14.47 11.35
N VAL A 154 11.70 -13.32 10.68
CA VAL A 154 10.58 -12.96 9.81
C VAL A 154 11.02 -12.97 8.35
N ALA A 155 10.29 -13.64 7.47
CA ALA A 155 10.52 -13.54 6.04
C ALA A 155 9.83 -12.29 5.46
N LEU A 156 10.55 -11.54 4.63
CA LEU A 156 10.04 -10.42 3.84
C LEU A 156 10.05 -10.82 2.37
N LEU A 157 8.94 -11.38 1.87
CA LEU A 157 8.80 -11.86 0.49
C LEU A 157 8.20 -10.75 -0.39
N PHE A 158 9.05 -10.08 -1.17
CA PHE A 158 8.72 -8.90 -1.94
C PHE A 158 8.98 -9.13 -3.44
N GLY A 159 8.04 -8.71 -4.30
CA GLY A 159 8.19 -8.76 -5.76
C GLY A 159 8.50 -7.41 -6.38
N ASN A 160 8.12 -6.32 -5.70
CA ASN A 160 8.30 -4.97 -6.23
C ASN A 160 9.18 -4.12 -5.31
N ALA A 161 9.87 -3.16 -5.90
CA ALA A 161 10.68 -2.19 -5.15
C ALA A 161 9.83 -1.48 -4.08
N SER A 162 10.36 -1.39 -2.87
CA SER A 162 9.65 -0.78 -1.75
C SER A 162 10.62 -0.23 -0.72
N THR A 163 10.80 1.07 -0.70
CA THR A 163 11.65 1.71 0.32
C THR A 163 10.96 1.72 1.67
N ARG A 164 9.76 2.30 1.77
CA ARG A 164 9.07 2.51 3.06
C ARG A 164 8.69 1.20 3.76
N THR A 165 8.03 0.28 3.05
CA THR A 165 7.62 -1.00 3.65
C THR A 165 8.84 -1.81 4.05
N ARG A 166 9.86 -1.92 3.19
CA ARG A 166 11.07 -2.67 3.47
C ARG A 166 11.79 -2.11 4.69
N VAL A 167 12.17 -0.83 4.66
CA VAL A 167 12.94 -0.20 5.74
C VAL A 167 12.17 -0.23 7.06
N SER A 168 10.84 0.03 7.05
CA SER A 168 10.04 0.01 8.28
C SER A 168 9.94 -1.38 8.90
N PHE A 169 9.85 -2.46 8.12
CA PHE A 169 9.91 -3.83 8.65
C PHE A 169 11.30 -4.21 9.12
N GLU A 170 12.33 -4.00 8.30
CA GLU A 170 13.72 -4.33 8.67
C GLU A 170 14.14 -3.62 9.95
N MET A 171 13.89 -2.31 10.05
CA MET A 171 14.19 -1.54 11.26
C MET A 171 13.32 -1.95 12.45
N GLY A 172 12.01 -2.18 12.19
CA GLY A 172 11.07 -2.61 13.24
C GLY A 172 11.46 -3.93 13.87
N ILE A 173 11.81 -4.93 13.06
CA ILE A 173 12.27 -6.26 13.53
C ILE A 173 13.54 -6.13 14.36
N ARG A 174 14.54 -5.39 13.86
CA ARG A 174 15.81 -5.15 14.59
C ARG A 174 15.59 -4.42 15.90
N GLN A 175 14.73 -3.40 15.95
CA GLN A 175 14.39 -2.69 17.19
C GLN A 175 13.64 -3.55 18.21
N MET A 176 13.11 -4.70 17.79
CA MET A 176 12.50 -5.71 18.67
C MET A 176 13.42 -6.92 18.94
N SER A 177 14.72 -6.83 18.60
CA SER A 177 15.73 -7.86 18.76
C SER A 177 15.44 -9.14 17.96
N GLY A 178 14.75 -9.04 16.85
CA GLY A 178 14.50 -10.12 15.90
C GLY A 178 15.43 -10.08 14.70
N ASP A 179 15.38 -11.13 13.90
CA ASP A 179 16.07 -11.26 12.63
C ASP A 179 15.08 -11.28 11.46
N TYR A 180 15.55 -11.01 10.25
CA TYR A 180 14.75 -11.12 9.05
C TYR A 180 15.53 -11.71 7.88
N ILE A 181 14.80 -12.34 6.97
CA ILE A 181 15.31 -12.78 5.67
C ILE A 181 14.52 -12.03 4.59
N TYR A 182 15.25 -11.29 3.75
CA TYR A 182 14.64 -10.66 2.58
C TYR A 182 14.68 -11.63 1.40
N LEU A 183 13.52 -11.88 0.81
CA LEU A 183 13.33 -12.75 -0.34
C LEU A 183 12.74 -11.92 -1.49
N SER A 184 13.51 -11.70 -2.55
CA SER A 184 12.96 -11.17 -3.79
C SER A 184 12.17 -12.27 -4.50
N LYS A 185 10.93 -12.00 -4.93
CA LYS A 185 10.12 -12.97 -5.68
C LYS A 185 10.88 -13.50 -6.89
N ASP A 186 11.60 -12.62 -7.60
CA ASP A 186 12.34 -12.97 -8.81
C ASP A 186 13.56 -13.88 -8.54
N GLU A 187 14.06 -13.86 -7.31
CA GLU A 187 15.18 -14.70 -6.85
C GLU A 187 14.72 -15.99 -6.17
N THR A 188 13.39 -16.17 -5.98
CA THR A 188 12.80 -17.40 -5.42
C THR A 188 12.30 -18.34 -6.50
N GLN A 189 12.02 -19.58 -6.12
CA GLN A 189 11.46 -20.58 -7.04
C GLN A 189 10.02 -20.26 -7.47
N LEU A 190 9.32 -19.33 -6.79
CA LEU A 190 8.01 -18.83 -7.22
C LEU A 190 8.04 -18.26 -8.65
N SER A 191 9.13 -17.57 -9.01
CA SER A 191 9.32 -17.06 -10.38
C SER A 191 9.51 -18.16 -11.43
N ARG A 192 9.82 -19.38 -10.98
CA ARG A 192 10.02 -20.57 -11.82
C ARG A 192 8.87 -21.56 -11.75
N GLY A 193 7.74 -21.18 -11.11
CA GLY A 193 6.52 -21.98 -11.07
C GLY A 193 6.38 -22.88 -9.84
N GLU A 194 7.18 -22.69 -8.76
CA GLU A 194 6.91 -23.36 -7.48
C GLU A 194 5.53 -22.96 -6.96
N SER A 195 4.81 -23.90 -6.39
CA SER A 195 3.47 -23.63 -5.85
C SER A 195 3.53 -22.77 -4.57
N LEU A 196 2.52 -21.92 -4.36
CA LEU A 196 2.37 -21.14 -3.12
C LEU A 196 2.30 -22.07 -1.88
N LYS A 197 1.67 -23.25 -2.06
CA LYS A 197 1.56 -24.28 -1.02
C LYS A 197 2.93 -24.78 -0.57
N ASP A 198 3.79 -25.13 -1.53
CA ASP A 198 5.11 -25.71 -1.20
C ASP A 198 6.01 -24.66 -0.55
N THR A 199 6.02 -23.44 -1.10
CA THR A 199 6.76 -22.30 -0.51
C THR A 199 6.27 -22.00 0.91
N ALA A 200 4.95 -21.92 1.15
CA ALA A 200 4.39 -21.62 2.47
C ALA A 200 4.75 -22.69 3.50
N ALA A 201 4.57 -23.98 3.13
CA ALA A 201 4.89 -25.10 4.01
C ALA A 201 6.39 -25.18 4.33
N MET A 202 7.26 -24.93 3.34
CA MET A 202 8.71 -24.96 3.51
C MET A 202 9.19 -23.84 4.46
N LEU A 203 8.70 -22.62 4.28
CA LEU A 203 9.07 -21.50 5.16
C LEU A 203 8.71 -21.76 6.62
N GLY A 204 7.52 -22.31 6.89
CA GLY A 204 7.11 -22.72 8.25
C GLY A 204 8.03 -23.79 8.84
N ARG A 205 8.39 -24.81 8.06
CA ARG A 205 9.26 -25.91 8.51
C ARG A 205 10.71 -25.50 8.76
N TYR A 206 11.17 -24.42 8.14
CA TYR A 206 12.49 -23.84 8.43
C TYR A 206 12.52 -23.00 9.70
N GLY A 207 11.39 -22.91 10.42
CA GLY A 207 11.32 -22.23 11.71
C GLY A 207 11.16 -20.72 11.61
N LEU A 208 10.75 -20.21 10.47
CA LEU A 208 10.35 -18.80 10.37
C LEU A 208 9.14 -18.53 11.26
N SER A 209 9.11 -17.36 11.85
CA SER A 209 8.10 -16.98 12.84
C SER A 209 6.91 -16.19 12.23
N ALA A 210 7.09 -15.61 11.06
CA ALA A 210 6.07 -14.95 10.26
C ALA A 210 6.58 -14.70 8.84
N VAL A 211 5.66 -14.39 7.92
CA VAL A 211 5.99 -13.92 6.58
C VAL A 211 5.19 -12.66 6.25
N VAL A 212 5.87 -11.67 5.67
CA VAL A 212 5.26 -10.46 5.11
C VAL A 212 5.27 -10.60 3.59
N LEU A 213 4.09 -10.55 2.97
CA LEU A 213 3.91 -10.69 1.53
C LEU A 213 3.70 -9.33 0.88
N ARG A 214 4.48 -9.01 -0.16
CA ARG A 214 4.33 -7.79 -0.97
C ARG A 214 4.64 -8.09 -2.44
N SER A 215 3.97 -9.06 -3.02
CA SER A 215 4.21 -9.43 -4.42
C SER A 215 3.14 -10.32 -5.00
N LEU A 216 2.17 -10.67 -4.19
CA LEU A 216 1.08 -11.55 -4.57
C LEU A 216 -0.20 -10.74 -4.74
N THR A 217 -1.11 -11.25 -5.58
CA THR A 217 -2.47 -10.72 -5.66
C THR A 217 -3.22 -11.00 -4.36
N GLU A 218 -4.36 -10.35 -4.17
CA GLU A 218 -5.23 -10.59 -3.01
C GLU A 218 -5.57 -12.08 -2.88
N THR A 219 -6.00 -12.70 -4.00
CA THR A 219 -6.32 -14.14 -4.05
C THR A 219 -5.12 -15.01 -3.69
N GLN A 220 -3.95 -14.74 -4.26
CA GLN A 220 -2.73 -15.47 -3.96
C GLN A 220 -2.26 -15.28 -2.50
N THR A 221 -2.47 -14.11 -1.94
CA THR A 221 -2.13 -13.84 -0.54
C THR A 221 -3.01 -14.67 0.40
N HIS A 222 -4.31 -14.76 0.13
CA HIS A 222 -5.23 -15.63 0.87
C HIS A 222 -4.91 -17.12 0.68
N GLU A 223 -4.59 -17.52 -0.55
CA GLU A 223 -4.15 -18.90 -0.85
C GLU A 223 -2.89 -19.26 -0.06
N PHE A 224 -1.86 -18.42 -0.11
CA PHE A 224 -0.62 -18.63 0.65
C PHE A 224 -0.90 -18.76 2.15
N ALA A 225 -1.72 -17.88 2.72
CA ALA A 225 -2.12 -17.92 4.12
C ALA A 225 -2.84 -19.22 4.50
N SER A 226 -3.64 -19.79 3.59
CA SER A 226 -4.36 -21.05 3.82
C SER A 226 -3.44 -22.26 3.99
N TYR A 227 -2.25 -22.21 3.38
CA TYR A 227 -1.24 -23.28 3.45
C TYR A 227 -0.13 -23.00 4.49
N SER A 228 -0.09 -21.80 5.04
CA SER A 228 0.96 -21.40 5.99
C SER A 228 0.63 -21.82 7.42
N ASP A 229 1.60 -22.41 8.12
CA ASP A 229 1.51 -22.70 9.57
C ASP A 229 1.98 -21.51 10.43
N ILE A 230 2.60 -20.51 9.82
CA ILE A 230 3.09 -19.29 10.48
C ILE A 230 2.24 -18.07 10.08
N PRO A 231 2.19 -17.01 10.90
CA PRO A 231 1.49 -15.79 10.60
C PRO A 231 1.84 -15.19 9.24
N VAL A 232 0.82 -14.80 8.47
CA VAL A 232 0.95 -14.12 7.18
C VAL A 232 0.45 -12.68 7.32
N ILE A 233 1.27 -11.74 6.87
CA ILE A 233 0.97 -10.30 6.92
C ILE A 233 0.96 -9.75 5.49
N ASN A 234 -0.16 -9.16 5.10
CA ASN A 234 -0.28 -8.47 3.82
C ASN A 234 0.46 -7.12 3.86
N GLY A 235 1.55 -7.01 3.11
CA GLY A 235 2.31 -5.79 2.94
C GLY A 235 1.67 -4.81 1.93
N ILE A 236 0.98 -5.32 0.92
CA ILE A 236 0.11 -4.65 -0.07
C ILE A 236 -0.33 -5.66 -1.13
N THR A 237 -1.55 -5.52 -1.61
CA THR A 237 -2.06 -6.15 -2.84
C THR A 237 -2.68 -5.08 -3.76
N GLU A 238 -3.18 -5.50 -4.91
CA GLU A 238 -3.93 -4.64 -5.83
C GLU A 238 -5.28 -4.18 -5.26
N VAL A 239 -5.81 -4.90 -4.27
CA VAL A 239 -7.12 -4.62 -3.64
C VAL A 239 -6.96 -3.86 -2.34
N SER A 240 -5.93 -4.16 -1.53
CA SER A 240 -5.85 -3.69 -0.16
C SER A 240 -4.42 -3.34 0.33
N HIS A 241 -4.35 -2.38 1.26
CA HIS A 241 -3.12 -2.01 1.98
C HIS A 241 -3.38 -1.82 3.49
N PRO A 242 -3.65 -2.89 4.24
CA PRO A 242 -4.13 -2.81 5.62
C PRO A 242 -3.16 -2.08 6.56
N LEU A 243 -1.86 -2.33 6.45
CA LEU A 243 -0.85 -1.70 7.30
C LEU A 243 -0.71 -0.20 7.06
N GLN A 244 -0.98 0.28 5.83
CA GLN A 244 -1.02 1.71 5.54
C GLN A 244 -2.16 2.35 6.33
N ILE A 245 -3.37 1.83 6.17
CA ILE A 245 -4.54 2.45 6.78
C ILE A 245 -4.52 2.35 8.30
N LEU A 246 -4.00 1.28 8.89
CA LEU A 246 -3.75 1.23 10.32
C LEU A 246 -2.78 2.33 10.77
N SER A 247 -1.77 2.64 9.95
CA SER A 247 -0.85 3.76 10.24
C SER A 247 -1.51 5.12 10.09
N ASP A 248 -2.42 5.24 9.13
CA ASP A 248 -3.18 6.46 8.90
C ASP A 248 -4.15 6.72 10.06
N LEU A 249 -4.89 5.72 10.49
CA LEU A 249 -5.78 5.81 11.66
C LEU A 249 -4.99 6.12 12.93
N PHE A 250 -3.80 5.54 13.11
CA PHE A 250 -2.94 5.86 14.22
C PHE A 250 -2.48 7.33 14.19
N THR A 251 -2.10 7.83 13.01
CA THR A 251 -1.68 9.22 12.81
C THR A 251 -2.82 10.20 13.08
N ILE A 252 -4.03 9.90 12.56
CA ILE A 252 -5.23 10.71 12.81
C ILE A 252 -5.52 10.75 14.30
N TRP A 253 -5.48 9.61 15.00
CA TRP A 253 -5.68 9.56 16.45
C TRP A 253 -4.64 10.38 17.22
N GLU A 254 -3.37 10.35 16.83
CA GLU A 254 -2.33 11.17 17.48
C GLU A 254 -2.58 12.67 17.31
N VAL A 255 -3.01 13.10 16.12
CA VAL A 255 -3.18 14.52 15.79
C VAL A 255 -4.53 15.07 16.26
N LYS A 256 -5.61 14.32 16.04
CA LYS A 256 -6.98 14.76 16.37
C LYS A 256 -7.44 14.33 17.77
N GLY A 257 -6.69 13.45 18.45
CA GLY A 257 -7.00 12.95 19.78
C GLY A 257 -8.18 11.95 19.83
N ARG A 258 -8.85 11.70 18.73
CA ARG A 258 -10.00 10.78 18.58
C ARG A 258 -10.05 10.21 17.17
N LEU A 259 -10.92 9.22 16.96
CA LEU A 259 -11.27 8.69 15.63
C LEU A 259 -12.77 8.87 15.35
N ASP A 260 -13.61 8.59 16.34
CA ASP A 260 -15.05 8.67 16.19
C ASP A 260 -15.54 10.08 15.82
N ASN A 261 -16.57 10.13 14.97
CA ASN A 261 -17.18 11.38 14.49
C ASN A 261 -16.19 12.33 13.77
N LEU A 262 -15.13 11.80 13.17
CA LEU A 262 -14.29 12.53 12.22
C LEU A 262 -14.72 12.16 10.80
N LYS A 263 -14.53 13.07 9.86
CA LYS A 263 -14.75 12.85 8.42
C LYS A 263 -13.42 12.85 7.66
N LEU A 264 -13.17 11.80 6.91
CA LEU A 264 -12.06 11.71 5.97
C LEU A 264 -12.61 11.87 4.54
N ALA A 265 -12.04 12.81 3.77
CA ALA A 265 -12.27 12.95 2.35
C ALA A 265 -11.05 12.47 1.57
N TYR A 266 -11.24 11.46 0.73
CA TYR A 266 -10.23 11.00 -0.23
C TYR A 266 -10.56 11.54 -1.62
N ILE A 267 -9.53 12.02 -2.33
CA ILE A 267 -9.66 12.60 -3.68
C ILE A 267 -8.69 11.89 -4.62
N GLY A 268 -9.19 11.31 -5.71
CA GLY A 268 -8.35 10.65 -6.72
C GLY A 268 -8.90 9.33 -7.21
N ASP A 269 -8.00 8.39 -7.54
CA ASP A 269 -8.34 7.06 -8.04
C ASP A 269 -8.89 6.15 -6.94
N GLY A 270 -9.96 5.41 -7.23
CA GLY A 270 -10.57 4.43 -6.33
C GLY A 270 -9.75 3.14 -6.16
N ASN A 271 -8.47 3.27 -5.94
CA ASN A 271 -7.47 2.20 -5.84
C ASN A 271 -7.52 1.41 -4.50
N ASN A 272 -6.49 0.61 -4.24
CA ASN A 272 -6.36 -0.19 -3.02
C ASN A 272 -6.30 0.65 -1.72
N ILE A 273 -5.78 1.90 -1.80
CA ILE A 273 -5.77 2.83 -0.66
C ILE A 273 -7.19 3.30 -0.37
N ALA A 274 -7.94 3.76 -1.39
CA ALA A 274 -9.34 4.14 -1.25
C ALA A 274 -10.18 2.99 -0.68
N ASN A 275 -10.04 1.78 -1.22
CA ASN A 275 -10.70 0.58 -0.72
C ASN A 275 -10.43 0.33 0.77
N SER A 276 -9.17 0.43 1.16
CA SER A 276 -8.76 0.18 2.54
C SER A 276 -9.17 1.30 3.48
N LEU A 277 -9.14 2.58 3.05
CA LEU A 277 -9.64 3.73 3.82
C LEU A 277 -11.13 3.59 4.12
N ILE A 278 -11.94 3.26 3.10
CA ILE A 278 -13.38 3.03 3.26
C ILE A 278 -13.62 2.00 4.38
N MET A 279 -12.94 0.87 4.35
CA MET A 279 -13.12 -0.18 5.35
C MET A 279 -12.58 0.21 6.72
N GLY A 280 -11.39 0.82 6.78
CA GLY A 280 -10.76 1.22 8.03
C GLY A 280 -11.53 2.29 8.78
N CYS A 281 -11.92 3.37 8.09
CA CYS A 281 -12.68 4.48 8.64
C CYS A 281 -14.05 4.02 9.16
N SER A 282 -14.79 3.26 8.36
CA SER A 282 -16.11 2.75 8.76
C SER A 282 -16.05 1.90 10.02
N LYS A 283 -14.99 1.11 10.21
CA LYS A 283 -14.82 0.26 11.41
C LYS A 283 -14.45 1.01 12.68
N VAL A 284 -13.99 2.24 12.58
CA VAL A 284 -13.66 3.07 13.74
C VAL A 284 -14.63 4.25 13.92
N ASN A 285 -15.80 4.17 13.27
CA ASN A 285 -16.87 5.18 13.36
C ASN A 285 -16.44 6.56 12.84
N MET A 286 -15.59 6.58 11.79
CA MET A 286 -15.28 7.76 10.99
C MET A 286 -16.16 7.76 9.74
N ASP A 287 -16.69 8.92 9.36
CA ASP A 287 -17.32 9.12 8.07
C ASP A 287 -16.26 9.15 6.97
N VAL A 288 -16.57 8.56 5.81
CA VAL A 288 -15.65 8.56 4.68
C VAL A 288 -16.36 9.02 3.41
N ALA A 289 -15.74 9.98 2.72
CA ALA A 289 -16.19 10.48 1.44
C ALA A 289 -15.06 10.28 0.40
N ILE A 290 -15.40 9.69 -0.74
CA ILE A 290 -14.47 9.47 -1.84
C ILE A 290 -14.93 10.30 -3.02
N ALA A 291 -14.10 11.25 -3.46
CA ALA A 291 -14.24 11.95 -4.71
C ALA A 291 -13.37 11.28 -5.78
N SER A 292 -13.98 10.61 -6.73
CA SER A 292 -13.30 9.94 -7.85
C SER A 292 -14.05 10.13 -9.15
N PRO A 293 -13.35 10.25 -10.30
CA PRO A 293 -14.01 10.39 -11.58
C PRO A 293 -14.80 9.14 -11.94
N HIS A 294 -15.81 9.32 -12.79
CA HIS A 294 -16.58 8.20 -13.31
C HIS A 294 -15.66 7.17 -14.00
N GLY A 295 -15.81 5.91 -13.65
CA GLY A 295 -14.97 4.81 -14.15
C GLY A 295 -13.77 4.47 -13.26
N TYR A 296 -13.41 5.33 -12.30
CA TYR A 296 -12.31 5.15 -11.36
C TYR A 296 -12.79 5.06 -9.90
N SER A 297 -14.02 4.63 -9.69
CA SER A 297 -14.60 4.48 -8.36
C SER A 297 -14.02 3.27 -7.61
N PRO A 298 -14.01 3.30 -6.26
CA PRO A 298 -13.62 2.17 -5.44
C PRO A 298 -14.43 0.90 -5.75
N ALA A 299 -13.89 -0.26 -5.38
CA ALA A 299 -14.54 -1.53 -5.58
C ALA A 299 -15.91 -1.58 -4.89
N ARG A 300 -16.97 -1.80 -5.67
CA ARG A 300 -18.36 -1.81 -5.19
C ARG A 300 -18.59 -2.77 -4.03
N SER A 301 -17.97 -3.95 -4.06
CA SER A 301 -18.07 -4.95 -2.99
C SER A 301 -17.48 -4.46 -1.66
N VAL A 302 -16.44 -3.61 -1.70
CA VAL A 302 -15.85 -2.99 -0.50
C VAL A 302 -16.79 -1.93 0.05
N VAL A 303 -17.35 -1.08 -0.81
CA VAL A 303 -18.30 -0.03 -0.40
C VAL A 303 -19.54 -0.65 0.24
N GLU A 304 -20.18 -1.64 -0.41
CA GLU A 304 -21.36 -2.34 0.12
C GLU A 304 -21.09 -2.99 1.49
N ARG A 305 -19.88 -3.53 1.68
CA ARG A 305 -19.47 -4.12 2.95
C ARG A 305 -19.23 -3.06 4.04
N ALA A 306 -18.59 -1.95 3.69
CA ALA A 306 -18.30 -0.87 4.63
C ALA A 306 -19.56 -0.16 5.12
N MET A 307 -20.58 -0.01 4.26
CA MET A 307 -21.89 0.56 4.62
C MET A 307 -22.63 -0.22 5.73
N GLN A 308 -22.18 -1.42 6.07
CA GLN A 308 -22.69 -2.15 7.23
C GLN A 308 -22.18 -1.59 8.56
N TYR A 309 -21.07 -0.85 8.53
CA TYR A 309 -20.39 -0.28 9.70
C TYR A 309 -20.61 1.22 9.85
N GLY A 310 -20.67 1.99 8.76
CA GLY A 310 -20.78 3.44 8.79
C GLY A 310 -21.24 4.04 7.47
N ASP A 311 -21.37 5.34 7.43
CA ASP A 311 -21.77 6.08 6.23
C ASP A 311 -20.58 6.26 5.28
N VAL A 312 -20.80 5.94 4.00
CA VAL A 312 -19.83 6.06 2.93
C VAL A 312 -20.44 6.88 1.80
N LEU A 313 -19.81 8.01 1.46
CA LEU A 313 -20.17 8.82 0.30
C LEU A 313 -19.21 8.54 -0.85
N ILE A 314 -19.74 8.14 -2.00
CA ILE A 314 -19.00 8.07 -3.26
C ILE A 314 -19.57 9.10 -4.22
N THR A 315 -18.74 9.99 -4.74
CA THR A 315 -19.15 11.10 -5.61
C THR A 315 -18.05 11.44 -6.62
N ASP A 316 -18.38 12.17 -7.66
CA ASP A 316 -17.45 12.83 -8.58
C ASP A 316 -17.24 14.33 -8.23
N ASP A 317 -18.01 14.84 -7.26
CA ASP A 317 -17.93 16.22 -6.77
C ASP A 317 -16.94 16.33 -5.59
N ILE A 318 -15.80 16.96 -5.85
CA ILE A 318 -14.74 17.20 -4.85
C ILE A 318 -15.28 18.05 -3.70
N ALA A 319 -16.08 19.09 -3.99
CA ALA A 319 -16.58 20.00 -2.95
C ALA A 319 -17.54 19.27 -2.00
N ALA A 320 -18.42 18.42 -2.53
CA ALA A 320 -19.32 17.62 -1.70
C ALA A 320 -18.56 16.62 -0.81
N ALA A 321 -17.47 16.04 -1.31
CA ALA A 321 -16.65 15.12 -0.51
C ALA A 321 -15.88 15.85 0.59
N VAL A 322 -15.26 16.99 0.27
CA VAL A 322 -14.34 17.72 1.18
C VAL A 322 -15.06 18.58 2.20
N HIS A 323 -16.30 19.02 1.92
CA HIS A 323 -17.08 19.84 2.84
C HIS A 323 -17.09 19.24 4.26
N ASP A 324 -16.70 20.04 5.26
CA ASP A 324 -16.59 19.64 6.67
C ASP A 324 -15.66 18.43 6.95
N ALA A 325 -14.70 18.13 6.08
CA ALA A 325 -13.73 17.09 6.33
C ALA A 325 -12.71 17.51 7.41
N ASP A 326 -12.35 16.57 8.30
CA ASP A 326 -11.28 16.71 9.29
C ASP A 326 -9.92 16.29 8.69
N VAL A 327 -9.96 15.44 7.68
CA VAL A 327 -8.80 14.88 6.97
C VAL A 327 -9.06 14.92 5.48
N VAL A 328 -8.13 15.50 4.71
CA VAL A 328 -8.09 15.42 3.25
C VAL A 328 -6.95 14.49 2.85
N TYR A 329 -7.24 13.52 2.02
CA TYR A 329 -6.30 12.47 1.63
C TYR A 329 -6.25 12.31 0.11
N THR A 330 -5.07 12.09 -0.45
CA THR A 330 -4.91 11.65 -1.84
C THR A 330 -3.78 10.63 -1.98
N ASP A 331 -3.72 9.97 -3.12
CA ASP A 331 -2.66 9.04 -3.52
C ASP A 331 -2.23 9.34 -4.96
N VAL A 332 -1.16 8.72 -5.42
CA VAL A 332 -0.68 8.84 -6.80
C VAL A 332 -1.77 8.47 -7.80
N PHE A 333 -1.80 9.16 -8.93
CA PHE A 333 -2.78 8.89 -9.98
C PHE A 333 -2.55 7.56 -10.70
N ILE A 334 -1.28 7.15 -10.82
CA ILE A 334 -0.90 5.87 -11.38
C ILE A 334 -0.23 5.04 -10.27
N SER A 335 -0.81 3.90 -9.97
CA SER A 335 -0.27 3.01 -8.95
C SER A 335 1.01 2.30 -9.43
N MET A 336 1.89 1.92 -8.50
CA MET A 336 3.21 1.33 -8.80
C MET A 336 3.17 0.05 -9.65
N ASN A 337 2.01 -0.59 -9.76
CA ASN A 337 1.81 -1.84 -10.50
C ASN A 337 1.03 -1.63 -11.81
N GLU A 338 0.71 -0.38 -12.15
CA GLU A 338 0.03 0.00 -13.38
C GLU A 338 1.05 0.49 -14.41
N GLU A 339 0.75 0.28 -15.67
CA GLU A 339 1.45 0.92 -16.76
C GLU A 339 1.14 2.42 -16.78
N ASP A 340 2.05 3.21 -17.31
CA ASP A 340 1.87 4.66 -17.43
C ASP A 340 0.72 4.94 -18.41
N ASP A 341 -0.36 5.55 -17.91
CA ASP A 341 -1.59 5.84 -18.64
C ASP A 341 -1.85 7.35 -18.64
N GLU A 342 -1.51 8.00 -19.74
CA GLU A 342 -1.67 9.44 -19.93
C GLU A 342 -3.14 9.87 -19.97
N GLU A 343 -4.06 9.01 -20.43
CA GLU A 343 -5.49 9.29 -20.42
C GLU A 343 -6.02 9.30 -18.98
N LYS A 344 -5.65 8.31 -18.18
CA LYS A 344 -5.97 8.24 -16.74
C LYS A 344 -5.43 9.47 -16.01
N LYS A 345 -4.16 9.85 -16.24
CA LYS A 345 -3.56 11.06 -15.66
C LYS A 345 -4.32 12.31 -16.04
N HIS A 346 -4.70 12.45 -17.31
CA HIS A 346 -5.46 13.61 -17.78
C HIS A 346 -6.82 13.71 -17.10
N ILE A 347 -7.54 12.59 -16.95
CA ILE A 347 -8.84 12.55 -16.26
C ILE A 347 -8.65 12.91 -14.79
N LEU A 348 -7.67 12.29 -14.10
CA LEU A 348 -7.41 12.51 -12.69
C LEU A 348 -6.79 13.87 -12.36
N SER A 349 -6.18 14.56 -13.32
CA SER A 349 -5.60 15.90 -13.12
C SER A 349 -6.60 16.94 -12.57
N ARG A 350 -7.90 16.74 -12.80
CA ARG A 350 -8.98 17.56 -12.23
C ARG A 350 -9.22 17.27 -10.74
N TYR A 351 -8.71 16.15 -10.24
CA TYR A 351 -8.83 15.70 -8.85
C TYR A 351 -7.56 16.00 -8.05
N ARG A 352 -6.78 16.99 -8.50
CA ARG A 352 -5.62 17.48 -7.75
C ARG A 352 -6.04 18.19 -6.48
N VAL A 353 -5.38 17.87 -5.37
CA VAL A 353 -5.55 18.60 -4.10
C VAL A 353 -4.74 19.90 -4.15
N THR A 354 -5.44 21.02 -4.10
CA THR A 354 -4.88 22.38 -4.13
C THR A 354 -5.22 23.12 -2.82
N PRO A 355 -4.61 24.30 -2.56
CA PRO A 355 -5.00 25.12 -1.42
C PRO A 355 -6.49 25.48 -1.41
N GLU A 356 -7.11 25.69 -2.58
CA GLU A 356 -8.54 25.97 -2.71
C GLU A 356 -9.39 24.76 -2.29
N VAL A 357 -8.95 23.54 -2.65
CA VAL A 357 -9.61 22.31 -2.19
C VAL A 357 -9.49 22.16 -0.68
N MET A 358 -8.30 22.41 -0.11
CA MET A 358 -8.10 22.39 1.35
C MET A 358 -8.99 23.41 2.08
N ALA A 359 -9.24 24.58 1.47
CA ALA A 359 -10.09 25.62 2.03
C ALA A 359 -11.58 25.23 2.13
N LEU A 360 -12.02 24.18 1.42
CA LEU A 360 -13.38 23.63 1.52
C LEU A 360 -13.57 22.73 2.75
N ALA A 361 -12.48 22.25 3.32
CA ALA A 361 -12.48 21.44 4.53
C ALA A 361 -12.56 22.31 5.79
N LYS A 362 -12.58 21.68 6.96
CA LYS A 362 -12.50 22.41 8.23
C LYS A 362 -11.20 23.21 8.33
N PRO A 363 -11.19 24.37 9.02
CA PRO A 363 -10.00 25.19 9.17
C PRO A 363 -8.81 24.45 9.82
N ASP A 364 -9.09 23.47 10.68
CA ASP A 364 -8.10 22.60 11.34
C ASP A 364 -7.90 21.26 10.62
N ALA A 365 -8.42 21.12 9.39
CA ALA A 365 -8.24 19.93 8.60
C ALA A 365 -6.76 19.67 8.33
N VAL A 366 -6.37 18.38 8.32
CA VAL A 366 -5.01 17.94 8.01
C VAL A 366 -4.97 17.26 6.65
N PHE A 367 -3.81 17.38 5.97
CA PHE A 367 -3.55 16.71 4.70
C PHE A 367 -2.71 15.46 4.92
N MET A 368 -3.07 14.37 4.26
CA MET A 368 -2.38 13.08 4.29
C MET A 368 -2.11 12.52 2.88
N HIS A 369 -1.00 11.80 2.74
CA HIS A 369 -0.61 11.10 1.52
C HIS A 369 0.30 9.92 1.88
N CYS A 370 -0.02 8.71 1.40
CA CYS A 370 0.73 7.49 1.74
C CYS A 370 2.14 7.42 1.14
N MET A 371 2.47 8.34 0.23
CA MET A 371 3.74 8.45 -0.50
C MET A 371 4.11 7.22 -1.36
N PRO A 372 4.80 7.37 -2.51
CA PRO A 372 5.49 8.60 -2.97
C PRO A 372 4.51 9.70 -3.33
N VAL A 373 4.94 10.95 -3.38
CA VAL A 373 4.13 12.09 -3.76
C VAL A 373 4.74 12.78 -4.99
N HIS A 374 3.90 13.10 -5.98
CA HIS A 374 4.30 13.83 -7.18
C HIS A 374 3.73 15.25 -7.11
N ARG A 375 4.55 16.18 -6.61
CA ARG A 375 4.18 17.59 -6.49
C ARG A 375 3.82 18.18 -7.84
N GLY A 376 2.63 18.79 -7.93
CA GLY A 376 2.11 19.34 -9.17
C GLY A 376 1.28 18.36 -10.01
N GLU A 377 1.23 17.06 -9.63
CA GLU A 377 0.32 16.06 -10.21
C GLU A 377 -0.92 15.88 -9.33
N GLU A 378 -0.93 14.95 -8.39
CA GLU A 378 -2.07 14.67 -7.50
C GLU A 378 -2.25 15.70 -6.39
N VAL A 379 -1.20 16.44 -6.05
CA VAL A 379 -1.21 17.46 -5.00
C VAL A 379 -0.32 18.65 -5.34
N ALA A 380 -0.75 19.84 -5.00
CA ALA A 380 0.08 21.06 -5.09
C ALA A 380 1.18 21.04 -4.01
N ALA A 381 2.37 21.58 -4.34
CA ALA A 381 3.51 21.63 -3.42
C ALA A 381 3.16 22.37 -2.14
N GLU A 382 2.40 23.46 -2.23
CA GLU A 382 1.98 24.30 -1.11
C GLU A 382 1.11 23.54 -0.09
N VAL A 383 0.42 22.48 -0.53
CA VAL A 383 -0.40 21.62 0.35
C VAL A 383 0.48 20.59 1.04
N VAL A 384 1.25 19.81 0.26
CA VAL A 384 2.04 18.70 0.82
C VAL A 384 3.22 19.19 1.66
N ASP A 385 3.78 20.33 1.36
CA ASP A 385 4.87 20.97 2.13
C ASP A 385 4.36 22.03 3.11
N GLY A 386 3.04 22.24 3.15
CA GLY A 386 2.37 23.23 3.99
C GLY A 386 2.15 22.77 5.44
N PRO A 387 1.69 23.69 6.31
CA PRO A 387 1.56 23.43 7.75
C PRO A 387 0.44 22.42 8.11
N GLN A 388 -0.52 22.18 7.21
CA GLN A 388 -1.59 21.19 7.43
C GLN A 388 -1.15 19.78 7.07
N SER A 389 0.00 19.61 6.43
CA SER A 389 0.51 18.30 6.01
C SER A 389 1.09 17.52 7.18
N ILE A 390 0.62 16.30 7.37
CA ILE A 390 1.14 15.34 8.36
C ILE A 390 1.71 14.08 7.69
N CYS A 391 2.12 14.18 6.42
CA CYS A 391 2.62 13.06 5.61
C CYS A 391 3.88 12.40 6.19
N TYR A 392 4.76 13.16 6.83
CA TYR A 392 5.96 12.60 7.45
C TYR A 392 5.67 11.87 8.76
N ASP A 393 4.73 12.37 9.58
CA ASP A 393 4.25 11.66 10.78
C ASP A 393 3.54 10.36 10.39
N GLN A 394 2.74 10.41 9.32
CA GLN A 394 2.11 9.25 8.69
C GLN A 394 3.17 8.21 8.24
N ALA A 395 4.23 8.65 7.60
CA ALA A 395 5.32 7.78 7.16
C ALA A 395 6.11 7.18 8.35
N GLU A 396 6.37 7.96 9.41
CA GLU A 396 6.99 7.47 10.66
C GLU A 396 6.12 6.37 11.28
N ASN A 397 4.82 6.58 11.36
CA ASN A 397 3.89 5.68 12.02
C ASN A 397 3.80 4.30 11.35
N ARG A 398 4.21 4.16 10.09
CA ARG A 398 4.40 2.85 9.45
C ARG A 398 5.35 1.95 10.23
N LEU A 399 6.45 2.50 10.77
CA LEU A 399 7.38 1.75 11.60
C LEU A 399 6.70 1.17 12.85
N HIS A 400 5.89 1.99 13.53
CA HIS A 400 5.29 1.62 14.79
C HIS A 400 4.14 0.63 14.62
N VAL A 401 3.33 0.80 13.58
CA VAL A 401 2.24 -0.14 13.25
C VAL A 401 2.79 -1.49 12.76
N ASN A 402 3.84 -1.50 11.94
CA ASN A 402 4.49 -2.76 11.53
C ASN A 402 5.06 -3.52 12.74
N LYS A 403 5.66 -2.81 13.70
CA LYS A 403 6.11 -3.41 14.97
C LYS A 403 4.94 -3.96 15.77
N ALA A 404 3.83 -3.23 15.86
CA ALA A 404 2.63 -3.67 16.57
C ALA A 404 2.04 -4.94 15.94
N ALA A 405 1.90 -4.98 14.62
CA ALA A 405 1.41 -6.15 13.91
C ALA A 405 2.27 -7.39 14.20
N LEU A 406 3.60 -7.25 14.08
CA LEU A 406 4.52 -8.35 14.39
C LEU A 406 4.44 -8.77 15.87
N ALA A 407 4.43 -7.81 16.81
CA ALA A 407 4.40 -8.11 18.24
C ALA A 407 3.12 -8.83 18.69
N LEU A 408 1.99 -8.58 18.01
CA LEU A 408 0.71 -9.21 18.35
C LEU A 408 0.46 -10.54 17.63
N LEU A 409 1.10 -10.76 16.49
CA LEU A 409 0.93 -11.98 15.68
C LEU A 409 2.01 -13.02 15.93
N VAL A 410 3.25 -12.61 16.13
CA VAL A 410 4.39 -13.52 16.38
C VAL A 410 4.43 -13.91 17.86
N LYS A 411 4.17 -15.18 18.14
CA LYS A 411 4.14 -15.74 19.49
C LYS A 411 5.45 -16.43 19.85
#